data_2f41046b88e57859c334966050471786
#
_entry.id   2f41046b88e57859c334966050471786
#
_cell.length_a   1.000
_cell.length_b   1.000
_cell.length_c   1.000
_cell.angle_alpha   90.00
_cell.angle_beta   90.00
_cell.angle_gamma   90.00
#
_symmetry.space_group_name_H-M   'P 1'
#
loop_
_entity.id
_entity.type
_entity.pdbx_description
1 polymer ?
#
loop_
_entity_poly.entity_id
_entity_poly.type
_entity_poly.pdbx_seq_one_letter_code
_entity_poly.pdbx_strand_id
1 'polypeptide(L)'
;MKKIKFNLLVVIVSFALFTSCTDDLNVTPEDDDIFLTEAYFNSPGSYKTGLGGVYANLSLTGLNGAGSSNIQGLDAGTSQFGRCLWNLQNLTTDEVIWSYENDPGLAELQRNTWTSSNVIILGMYSRTMAQVAFCNEYLRQTSAAKLSARGVTDAALLADISLYREEARALRAYAYYNLMDLYGKAPFNTENEAVGVAGPEYNRQQLFTYIESEMLAVAQTLKAPRTNEYGRVDKAFAWMVLAKMYLNAEVYVGQNKYDQCVTMCNNVIGGGYTLEANYLHNFTADNNTSTEMIFTLQSDGLVTQNYGPTTVILNGQVGSVENNGSTFGVGGWGGALRLRKQFVEKFSAASFSSDERKTIISGSRPIEITNIALQGQGYVLGKFSNKTSTGVAGANQTFVDTDFPLFRLGDVYLMYAECAKRGAANATMSQAVTYVNNLRERANNNTSNNISQTDLTLDFILDERSRELHWEGHRRQDLIRFNKYVGGSYNWAWKGNSSSGVAIPNHFKVFPIPSNSISANPNLTQNTGY
;
A
#
# COMPACT_ATOMS: atom_id res chain seq x y z
N MET A 1 35.57 73.64 -1.92
CA MET A 1 36.08 72.56 -1.06
C MET A 1 35.03 71.97 -0.07
N LYS A 2 34.13 72.73 0.52
CA LYS A 2 33.12 72.18 1.45
C LYS A 2 32.06 71.22 0.80
N LYS A 3 31.64 71.53 -0.45
CA LYS A 3 30.64 70.67 -1.16
C LYS A 3 31.22 69.31 -1.61
N ILE A 4 32.53 69.28 -1.96
CA ILE A 4 33.21 68.02 -2.36
C ILE A 4 33.37 67.08 -1.15
N LYS A 5 33.69 67.63 0.02
CA LYS A 5 33.83 66.85 1.26
C LYS A 5 32.47 66.28 1.72
N PHE A 6 31.36 67.03 1.52
CA PHE A 6 30.01 66.55 1.87
C PHE A 6 29.56 65.42 0.93
N ASN A 7 29.77 65.55 -0.38
CA ASN A 7 29.42 64.49 -1.32
C ASN A 7 30.28 63.23 -1.13
N LEU A 8 31.55 63.34 -0.75
CA LEU A 8 32.42 62.21 -0.45
C LEU A 8 31.96 61.48 0.82
N LEU A 9 31.48 62.22 1.85
CA LEU A 9 30.93 61.66 3.09
C LEU A 9 29.62 60.91 2.83
N VAL A 10 28.74 61.44 1.98
CA VAL A 10 27.47 60.80 1.61
C VAL A 10 27.72 59.49 0.82
N VAL A 11 28.69 59.47 -0.07
CA VAL A 11 29.08 58.26 -0.84
C VAL A 11 29.67 57.18 0.09
N ILE A 12 30.54 57.57 1.06
CA ILE A 12 31.10 56.62 2.03
C ILE A 12 30.02 56.05 2.97
N VAL A 13 29.08 56.89 3.43
CA VAL A 13 27.96 56.44 4.26
C VAL A 13 27.00 55.54 3.45
N SER A 14 26.76 55.84 2.15
CA SER A 14 25.96 54.95 1.30
C SER A 14 26.65 53.60 1.05
N PHE A 15 27.98 53.54 0.93
CA PHE A 15 28.70 52.28 0.79
C PHE A 15 28.73 51.44 2.08
N ALA A 16 28.73 52.09 3.26
CA ALA A 16 28.69 51.42 4.55
C ALA A 16 27.31 50.81 4.87
N LEU A 17 26.24 51.25 4.17
CA LEU A 17 24.87 50.68 4.33
C LEU A 17 24.66 49.42 3.48
N PHE A 18 25.60 49.04 2.61
CA PHE A 18 25.51 47.81 1.81
C PHE A 18 26.35 46.64 2.35
N THR A 19 27.06 46.82 3.49
CA THR A 19 27.57 45.68 4.24
C THR A 19 26.44 45.11 5.10
N SER A 20 25.38 44.62 4.45
CA SER A 20 24.37 43.80 5.07
C SER A 20 25.03 42.50 5.50
N CYS A 21 24.93 42.20 6.77
CA CYS A 21 25.41 40.96 7.38
C CYS A 21 24.82 39.75 6.60
N THR A 22 25.62 39.18 5.74
CA THR A 22 25.29 37.86 5.14
C THR A 22 25.42 36.75 6.18
N ASP A 23 26.06 37.03 7.32
CA ASP A 23 26.21 36.07 8.41
C ASP A 23 24.90 35.87 9.23
N ASP A 24 23.99 36.86 9.25
CA ASP A 24 22.67 36.73 9.91
C ASP A 24 21.72 35.76 9.18
N LEU A 25 22.05 35.34 7.96
CA LEU A 25 21.28 34.33 7.21
C LEU A 25 21.76 32.90 7.47
N ASN A 26 22.88 32.73 8.15
CA ASN A 26 23.48 31.44 8.49
C ASN A 26 23.42 31.18 10.00
N VAL A 27 22.32 31.56 10.66
CA VAL A 27 22.12 31.22 12.07
C VAL A 27 21.90 29.74 12.20
N THR A 28 22.76 29.07 12.95
CA THR A 28 22.45 27.74 13.47
C THR A 28 21.32 27.91 14.50
N PRO A 29 20.22 27.12 14.42
CA PRO A 29 19.19 27.17 15.45
C PRO A 29 19.81 26.93 16.83
N GLU A 30 19.49 27.78 17.79
CA GLU A 30 19.90 27.62 19.20
C GLU A 30 19.03 26.64 19.98
N ASP A 31 18.02 26.05 19.32
CA ASP A 31 17.12 25.06 19.89
C ASP A 31 17.76 23.66 19.78
N ASP A 32 18.06 23.07 20.94
CA ASP A 32 18.68 21.75 21.05
C ASP A 32 17.82 20.62 20.43
N ASP A 33 16.54 20.88 20.14
CA ASP A 33 15.61 19.96 19.49
C ASP A 33 15.64 20.06 17.96
N ILE A 34 16.34 21.04 17.37
CA ILE A 34 16.48 21.22 15.92
C ILE A 34 17.84 20.68 15.45
N PHE A 35 17.84 19.48 14.93
CA PHE A 35 19.03 18.88 14.32
C PHE A 35 19.21 19.36 12.87
N LEU A 36 20.33 20.01 12.57
CA LEU A 36 20.78 20.19 11.20
C LEU A 36 21.08 18.83 10.58
N THR A 37 20.80 18.67 9.30
CA THR A 37 21.01 17.39 8.56
C THR A 37 22.44 16.85 8.75
N GLU A 38 23.45 17.70 8.74
CA GLU A 38 24.84 17.29 8.93
C GLU A 38 25.12 16.85 10.39
N ALA A 39 24.50 17.49 11.39
CA ALA A 39 24.60 17.07 12.78
C ALA A 39 23.90 15.72 13.02
N TYR A 40 22.76 15.48 12.36
CA TYR A 40 22.03 14.21 12.45
C TYR A 40 22.87 13.01 11.98
N PHE A 41 23.56 13.14 10.85
CA PHE A 41 24.35 12.05 10.27
C PHE A 41 25.78 11.93 10.86
N ASN A 42 26.05 12.54 12.01
CA ASN A 42 27.37 12.44 12.68
C ASN A 42 27.59 11.12 13.44
N SER A 43 26.53 10.31 13.68
CA SER A 43 26.65 9.04 14.37
C SER A 43 26.42 7.84 13.45
N PRO A 44 27.09 6.71 13.64
CA PRO A 44 26.87 5.50 12.83
C PRO A 44 25.41 5.00 12.84
N GLY A 45 24.72 5.12 13.99
CA GLY A 45 23.32 4.69 14.14
C GLY A 45 22.32 5.52 13.35
N SER A 46 22.63 6.78 13.05
CA SER A 46 21.71 7.69 12.35
C SER A 46 21.37 7.24 10.92
N TYR A 47 22.27 6.51 10.26
CA TYR A 47 21.99 5.95 8.93
C TYR A 47 20.86 4.91 8.95
N LYS A 48 20.85 4.03 9.95
CA LYS A 48 19.75 3.06 10.16
C LYS A 48 18.46 3.77 10.59
N THR A 49 18.54 4.72 11.50
CA THR A 49 17.39 5.51 11.97
C THR A 49 16.79 6.35 10.82
N GLY A 50 17.62 6.94 9.96
CA GLY A 50 17.17 7.65 8.75
C GLY A 50 16.42 6.73 7.77
N LEU A 51 16.89 5.49 7.59
CA LEU A 51 16.14 4.48 6.83
C LEU A 51 14.81 4.15 7.52
N GLY A 52 14.77 4.07 8.84
CA GLY A 52 13.54 3.91 9.61
C GLY A 52 12.49 4.99 9.28
N GLY A 53 12.94 6.24 9.09
CA GLY A 53 12.08 7.34 8.62
C GLY A 53 11.48 7.13 7.23
N VAL A 54 12.21 6.45 6.33
CA VAL A 54 11.69 6.07 5.00
C VAL A 54 10.57 5.01 5.12
N TYR A 55 10.73 4.02 6.00
CA TYR A 55 9.69 3.02 6.28
C TYR A 55 8.49 3.61 7.01
N ALA A 56 8.73 4.54 7.92
CA ALA A 56 7.69 5.11 8.77
C ALA A 56 6.54 5.74 7.98
N ASN A 57 6.78 6.34 6.82
CA ASN A 57 5.72 6.92 5.99
C ASN A 57 4.70 5.89 5.47
N LEU A 58 5.05 4.60 5.42
CA LEU A 58 4.10 3.53 5.05
C LEU A 58 3.12 3.22 6.19
N SER A 59 3.52 3.45 7.44
CA SER A 59 2.72 3.13 8.64
C SER A 59 2.21 4.38 9.36
N LEU A 60 2.99 5.45 9.44
CA LEU A 60 2.67 6.66 10.19
C LEU A 60 2.24 7.81 9.26
N THR A 61 1.44 8.72 9.80
CA THR A 61 1.06 9.97 9.13
C THR A 61 1.82 11.19 9.65
N GLY A 62 2.40 11.09 10.83
CA GLY A 62 3.22 12.13 11.47
C GLY A 62 3.93 11.61 12.70
N LEU A 63 4.80 12.41 13.29
CA LEU A 63 5.66 12.00 14.42
C LEU A 63 5.00 12.19 15.80
N ASN A 64 3.90 12.96 15.89
CA ASN A 64 3.25 13.30 17.16
C ASN A 64 1.99 12.43 17.39
N GLY A 65 2.08 11.13 17.21
CA GLY A 65 0.99 10.16 17.37
C GLY A 65 0.03 10.10 16.18
N ALA A 66 -0.95 9.20 16.28
CA ALA A 66 -1.88 8.84 15.21
C ALA A 66 -2.75 10.00 14.67
N GLY A 67 -2.96 11.05 15.49
CA GLY A 67 -3.70 12.26 15.13
C GLY A 67 -2.87 13.34 14.42
N SER A 68 -1.58 13.10 14.16
CA SER A 68 -0.72 14.09 13.51
C SER A 68 -0.48 13.77 12.03
N SER A 69 -0.28 14.81 11.20
CA SER A 69 0.09 14.68 9.80
C SER A 69 1.33 15.54 9.50
N ASN A 70 2.33 14.93 8.88
CA ASN A 70 3.51 15.62 8.38
C ASN A 70 3.31 16.22 6.97
N ILE A 71 2.15 16.01 6.36
CA ILE A 71 1.78 16.64 5.09
C ILE A 71 0.64 17.63 5.36
N GLN A 72 0.92 18.91 5.17
CA GLN A 72 -0.06 19.97 5.41
C GLN A 72 -1.30 19.79 4.52
N GLY A 73 -2.48 19.96 5.12
CA GLY A 73 -3.76 19.84 4.42
C GLY A 73 -4.29 18.41 4.28
N LEU A 74 -3.55 17.41 4.77
CA LEU A 74 -4.05 16.03 4.85
C LEU A 74 -4.47 15.68 6.28
N ASP A 75 -5.67 15.14 6.42
CA ASP A 75 -6.15 14.58 7.68
C ASP A 75 -5.37 13.32 8.04
N ALA A 76 -4.91 13.22 9.28
CA ALA A 76 -4.09 12.11 9.77
C ALA A 76 -4.87 10.78 9.77
N GLY A 77 -6.14 10.82 10.16
CA GLY A 77 -6.97 9.63 10.27
C GLY A 77 -7.28 8.98 8.92
N THR A 78 -7.48 9.77 7.87
CA THR A 78 -7.93 9.27 6.55
C THR A 78 -6.82 9.14 5.53
N SER A 79 -5.67 9.79 5.71
CA SER A 79 -4.58 9.82 4.72
C SER A 79 -3.43 8.85 5.01
N GLN A 80 -3.56 7.92 5.96
CA GLN A 80 -2.52 6.91 6.15
C GLN A 80 -2.38 6.06 4.87
N PHE A 81 -1.12 5.79 4.45
CA PHE A 81 -0.81 5.14 3.17
C PHE A 81 -1.58 3.84 2.94
N GLY A 82 -1.49 2.90 3.88
CA GLY A 82 -2.16 1.61 3.76
C GLY A 82 -3.67 1.71 3.81
N ARG A 83 -4.24 2.64 4.61
CA ARG A 83 -5.68 2.93 4.63
C ARG A 83 -6.16 3.47 3.29
N CYS A 84 -5.44 4.44 2.71
CA CYS A 84 -5.77 4.95 1.39
C CYS A 84 -5.69 3.84 0.33
N LEU A 85 -4.63 3.02 0.35
CA LEU A 85 -4.46 1.90 -0.58
C LEU A 85 -5.63 0.91 -0.46
N TRP A 86 -5.99 0.51 0.77
CA TRP A 86 -7.10 -0.38 1.03
C TRP A 86 -8.43 0.20 0.54
N ASN A 87 -8.72 1.47 0.84
CA ASN A 87 -9.93 2.13 0.36
C ASN A 87 -10.02 2.11 -1.17
N LEU A 88 -8.91 2.41 -1.87
CA LEU A 88 -8.90 2.44 -3.33
C LEU A 88 -8.98 1.05 -3.96
N GLN A 89 -8.42 0.02 -3.32
CA GLN A 89 -8.36 -1.33 -3.87
C GLN A 89 -9.53 -2.25 -3.44
N ASN A 90 -10.20 -1.98 -2.30
CA ASN A 90 -11.29 -2.81 -1.81
C ASN A 90 -12.63 -2.09 -1.77
N LEU A 91 -12.72 -0.86 -1.23
CA LEU A 91 -13.99 -0.15 -1.07
C LEU A 91 -14.66 0.18 -2.40
N THR A 92 -13.88 0.33 -3.47
CA THR A 92 -14.36 0.58 -4.84
C THR A 92 -14.85 -0.68 -5.57
N THR A 93 -14.98 -1.83 -4.88
CA THR A 93 -15.21 -3.15 -5.49
C THR A 93 -16.46 -3.86 -4.94
N ASP A 94 -16.61 -5.13 -5.31
CA ASP A 94 -17.71 -6.00 -4.92
C ASP A 94 -17.58 -6.62 -3.51
N GLU A 95 -16.55 -6.24 -2.72
CA GLU A 95 -16.27 -6.90 -1.45
C GLU A 95 -16.91 -6.22 -0.25
N VAL A 96 -16.88 -4.89 -0.17
CA VAL A 96 -17.13 -4.17 1.08
C VAL A 96 -17.86 -2.85 0.85
N ILE A 97 -18.59 -2.41 1.88
CA ILE A 97 -19.25 -1.10 1.95
C ILE A 97 -19.08 -0.49 3.34
N TRP A 98 -19.01 0.84 3.41
CA TRP A 98 -18.82 1.64 4.62
C TRP A 98 -20.09 2.42 4.95
N SER A 99 -20.63 2.28 6.17
CA SER A 99 -21.92 2.89 6.52
C SER A 99 -21.85 4.38 6.88
N TYR A 100 -20.71 4.85 7.34
CA TYR A 100 -20.56 6.26 7.69
C TYR A 100 -20.28 7.09 6.42
N GLU A 101 -21.33 7.35 5.65
CA GLU A 101 -21.23 8.02 4.34
C GLU A 101 -20.79 9.48 4.42
N ASN A 102 -20.88 10.10 5.62
CA ASN A 102 -20.41 11.45 5.88
C ASN A 102 -18.88 11.53 6.07
N ASP A 103 -18.19 10.40 6.17
CA ASP A 103 -16.74 10.39 6.20
C ASP A 103 -16.20 10.88 4.85
N PRO A 104 -15.29 11.87 4.85
CA PRO A 104 -14.86 12.53 3.62
C PRO A 104 -14.32 11.55 2.56
N GLY A 105 -14.86 11.62 1.35
CA GLY A 105 -14.40 10.88 0.18
C GLY A 105 -14.86 9.42 0.10
N LEU A 106 -15.37 8.80 1.19
CA LEU A 106 -15.69 7.37 1.19
C LEU A 106 -16.98 7.06 0.42
N ALA A 107 -18.02 7.90 0.52
CA ALA A 107 -19.27 7.72 -0.23
C ALA A 107 -19.05 7.67 -1.74
N GLU A 108 -18.18 8.51 -2.27
CA GLU A 108 -17.83 8.55 -3.71
C GLU A 108 -17.07 7.30 -4.14
N LEU A 109 -16.14 6.80 -3.31
CA LEU A 109 -15.36 5.59 -3.61
C LEU A 109 -16.25 4.36 -3.70
N GLN A 110 -17.09 4.13 -2.71
CA GLN A 110 -17.95 2.93 -2.67
C GLN A 110 -19.07 2.93 -3.71
N ARG A 111 -19.38 4.11 -4.30
CA ARG A 111 -20.34 4.27 -5.39
C ARG A 111 -19.69 4.39 -6.77
N ASN A 112 -18.36 4.41 -6.86
CA ASN A 112 -17.61 4.65 -8.10
C ASN A 112 -18.06 5.97 -8.79
N THR A 113 -18.11 7.07 -8.04
CA THR A 113 -18.54 8.41 -8.50
C THR A 113 -17.55 9.51 -8.16
N TRP A 114 -16.31 9.14 -7.81
CA TRP A 114 -15.26 10.09 -7.44
C TRP A 114 -14.87 11.04 -8.56
N THR A 115 -14.34 12.18 -8.15
CA THR A 115 -13.75 13.21 -9.01
C THR A 115 -12.31 13.50 -8.60
N SER A 116 -11.64 14.41 -9.30
CA SER A 116 -10.27 14.85 -9.00
C SER A 116 -10.12 15.63 -7.69
N SER A 117 -11.22 15.95 -7.00
CA SER A 117 -11.24 16.60 -5.70
C SER A 117 -11.40 15.63 -4.52
N ASN A 118 -11.51 14.32 -4.76
CA ASN A 118 -11.70 13.33 -3.71
C ASN A 118 -10.48 13.29 -2.77
N VAL A 119 -10.72 13.43 -1.46
CA VAL A 119 -9.65 13.58 -0.45
C VAL A 119 -8.85 12.31 -0.19
N ILE A 120 -9.43 11.11 -0.42
CA ILE A 120 -8.71 9.84 -0.26
C ILE A 120 -7.77 9.62 -1.46
N ILE A 121 -8.22 9.99 -2.67
CA ILE A 121 -7.38 9.95 -3.89
C ILE A 121 -6.21 10.92 -3.73
N LEU A 122 -6.45 12.14 -3.22
CA LEU A 122 -5.40 13.10 -2.88
C LEU A 122 -4.46 12.56 -1.80
N GLY A 123 -5.02 11.96 -0.74
CA GLY A 123 -4.24 11.36 0.35
C GLY A 123 -3.26 10.29 -0.15
N MET A 124 -3.75 9.34 -0.95
CA MET A 124 -2.90 8.29 -1.54
C MET A 124 -1.80 8.87 -2.44
N TYR A 125 -2.17 9.80 -3.33
CA TYR A 125 -1.21 10.43 -4.23
C TYR A 125 -0.11 11.15 -3.45
N SER A 126 -0.48 11.98 -2.49
CA SER A 126 0.46 12.79 -1.70
C SER A 126 1.36 11.93 -0.81
N ARG A 127 0.80 10.89 -0.14
CA ARG A 127 1.61 9.94 0.66
C ARG A 127 2.60 9.17 -0.20
N THR A 128 2.19 8.78 -1.40
CA THR A 128 3.08 8.05 -2.33
C THR A 128 4.18 8.97 -2.88
N MET A 129 3.86 10.23 -3.19
CA MET A 129 4.87 11.21 -3.60
C MET A 129 5.81 11.58 -2.44
N ALA A 130 5.31 11.67 -1.21
CA ALA A 130 6.16 11.85 -0.03
C ALA A 130 7.12 10.65 0.16
N GLN A 131 6.66 9.40 -0.11
CA GLN A 131 7.53 8.22 -0.09
C GLN A 131 8.69 8.37 -1.08
N VAL A 132 8.41 8.83 -2.32
CA VAL A 132 9.47 9.12 -3.31
C VAL A 132 10.44 10.16 -2.77
N ALA A 133 9.93 11.25 -2.18
CA ALA A 133 10.75 12.33 -1.64
C ALA A 133 11.67 11.86 -0.49
N PHE A 134 11.15 11.07 0.45
CA PHE A 134 11.93 10.52 1.56
C PHE A 134 13.01 9.55 1.08
N CYS A 135 12.69 8.68 0.11
CA CYS A 135 13.69 7.81 -0.51
C CYS A 135 14.79 8.62 -1.19
N ASN A 136 14.42 9.63 -1.99
CA ASN A 136 15.38 10.48 -2.69
C ASN A 136 16.28 11.24 -1.72
N GLU A 137 15.73 11.79 -0.64
CA GLU A 137 16.52 12.50 0.36
C GLU A 137 17.47 11.56 1.08
N TYR A 138 17.00 10.37 1.51
CA TYR A 138 17.88 9.38 2.11
C TYR A 138 19.04 8.99 1.17
N LEU A 139 18.75 8.75 -0.10
CA LEU A 139 19.78 8.42 -1.12
C LEU A 139 20.79 9.54 -1.34
N ARG A 140 20.34 10.81 -1.32
CA ARG A 140 21.25 11.99 -1.38
C ARG A 140 22.16 12.05 -0.16
N GLN A 141 21.59 11.93 1.04
CA GLN A 141 22.33 12.03 2.30
C GLN A 141 23.31 10.87 2.53
N THR A 142 23.07 9.73 1.88
CA THR A 142 23.92 8.54 1.95
C THR A 142 24.77 8.33 0.69
N SER A 143 24.90 9.35 -0.18
CA SER A 143 25.78 9.29 -1.36
C SER A 143 27.26 9.17 -0.98
N ALA A 144 28.07 8.55 -1.84
CA ALA A 144 29.49 8.38 -1.60
C ALA A 144 30.20 9.71 -1.29
N ALA A 145 29.81 10.81 -1.97
CA ALA A 145 30.34 12.14 -1.71
C ALA A 145 30.02 12.64 -0.29
N LYS A 146 28.78 12.45 0.19
CA LYS A 146 28.37 12.84 1.54
C LYS A 146 29.05 12.00 2.61
N LEU A 147 29.12 10.68 2.41
CA LEU A 147 29.81 9.78 3.33
C LEU A 147 31.30 10.13 3.47
N SER A 148 31.97 10.39 2.34
CA SER A 148 33.37 10.84 2.34
C SER A 148 33.56 12.18 3.04
N ALA A 149 32.69 13.18 2.77
CA ALA A 149 32.75 14.50 3.41
C ALA A 149 32.54 14.43 4.93
N ARG A 150 31.75 13.44 5.44
CA ARG A 150 31.55 13.18 6.87
C ARG A 150 32.63 12.27 7.48
N GLY A 151 33.64 11.86 6.71
CA GLY A 151 34.72 11.01 7.18
C GLY A 151 34.30 9.58 7.54
N VAL A 152 33.23 9.06 6.93
CA VAL A 152 32.78 7.67 7.14
C VAL A 152 33.74 6.72 6.43
N THR A 153 34.56 6.00 7.20
CA THR A 153 35.61 5.09 6.68
C THR A 153 35.45 3.65 7.17
N ASP A 154 34.57 3.39 8.14
CA ASP A 154 34.31 2.04 8.66
C ASP A 154 33.70 1.17 7.58
N ALA A 155 34.37 0.05 7.24
CA ALA A 155 33.99 -0.82 6.14
C ALA A 155 32.66 -1.56 6.39
N ALA A 156 32.37 -1.93 7.66
CA ALA A 156 31.13 -2.61 8.02
C ALA A 156 29.95 -1.64 7.90
N LEU A 157 30.10 -0.41 8.42
CA LEU A 157 29.09 0.63 8.29
C LEU A 157 28.83 0.98 6.81
N LEU A 158 29.85 1.10 6.00
CA LEU A 158 29.70 1.37 4.56
C LEU A 158 28.95 0.24 3.83
N ALA A 159 29.21 -1.01 4.20
CA ALA A 159 28.47 -2.17 3.69
C ALA A 159 27.00 -2.13 4.11
N ASP A 160 26.70 -1.82 5.37
CA ASP A 160 25.33 -1.66 5.87
C ASP A 160 24.59 -0.51 5.14
N ILE A 161 25.22 0.66 5.01
CA ILE A 161 24.64 1.80 4.28
C ILE A 161 24.38 1.44 2.82
N SER A 162 25.24 0.66 2.18
CA SER A 162 24.99 0.18 0.82
C SER A 162 23.70 -0.64 0.74
N LEU A 163 23.46 -1.56 1.69
CA LEU A 163 22.21 -2.33 1.77
C LEU A 163 21.00 -1.42 2.06
N TYR A 164 21.13 -0.46 2.97
CA TYR A 164 20.05 0.50 3.26
C TYR A 164 19.65 1.33 2.04
N ARG A 165 20.60 1.68 1.21
CA ARG A 165 20.35 2.39 -0.06
C ARG A 165 19.55 1.53 -1.04
N GLU A 166 19.86 0.23 -1.13
CA GLU A 166 19.07 -0.69 -1.97
C GLU A 166 17.63 -0.85 -1.46
N GLU A 167 17.41 -0.85 -0.15
CA GLU A 167 16.07 -0.85 0.43
C GLU A 167 15.30 0.45 0.10
N ALA A 168 15.96 1.61 0.21
CA ALA A 168 15.35 2.88 -0.15
C ALA A 168 15.00 2.94 -1.66
N ARG A 169 15.85 2.40 -2.55
CA ARG A 169 15.57 2.26 -3.99
C ARG A 169 14.35 1.35 -4.23
N ALA A 170 14.27 0.20 -3.54
CA ALA A 170 13.13 -0.71 -3.64
C ALA A 170 11.83 -0.03 -3.20
N LEU A 171 11.83 0.70 -2.08
CA LEU A 171 10.66 1.43 -1.59
C LEU A 171 10.25 2.58 -2.52
N ARG A 172 11.20 3.28 -3.14
CA ARG A 172 10.90 4.28 -4.18
C ARG A 172 10.25 3.65 -5.42
N ALA A 173 10.80 2.55 -5.89
CA ALA A 173 10.22 1.84 -7.04
C ALA A 173 8.81 1.29 -6.71
N TYR A 174 8.57 0.85 -5.47
CA TYR A 174 7.24 0.47 -4.99
C TYR A 174 6.27 1.66 -4.93
N ALA A 175 6.74 2.84 -4.54
CA ALA A 175 5.93 4.05 -4.61
C ALA A 175 5.52 4.36 -6.06
N TYR A 176 6.45 4.31 -7.01
CA TYR A 176 6.13 4.47 -8.43
C TYR A 176 5.24 3.36 -8.99
N TYR A 177 5.35 2.11 -8.48
CA TYR A 177 4.41 1.04 -8.83
C TYR A 177 2.96 1.40 -8.44
N ASN A 178 2.74 1.94 -7.23
CA ASN A 178 1.41 2.37 -6.81
C ASN A 178 0.90 3.56 -7.64
N LEU A 179 1.76 4.52 -8.00
CA LEU A 179 1.39 5.62 -8.89
C LEU A 179 1.03 5.12 -10.30
N MET A 180 1.79 4.19 -10.84
CA MET A 180 1.52 3.57 -12.13
C MET A 180 0.20 2.79 -12.15
N ASP A 181 -0.06 1.98 -11.11
CA ASP A 181 -1.29 1.19 -11.02
C ASP A 181 -2.52 2.08 -10.87
N LEU A 182 -2.49 2.98 -9.88
CA LEU A 182 -3.67 3.74 -9.48
C LEU A 182 -3.95 4.92 -10.44
N TYR A 183 -2.91 5.62 -10.87
CA TYR A 183 -3.07 6.87 -11.63
C TYR A 183 -2.60 6.78 -13.08
N GLY A 184 -1.86 5.76 -13.46
CA GLY A 184 -1.38 5.55 -14.83
C GLY A 184 -0.25 6.47 -15.28
N LYS A 185 0.11 7.47 -14.49
CA LYS A 185 1.20 8.43 -14.71
C LYS A 185 1.58 9.13 -13.42
N ALA A 186 2.75 9.74 -13.38
CA ALA A 186 3.24 10.50 -12.23
C ALA A 186 4.35 11.48 -12.63
N PRO A 187 4.61 12.53 -11.82
CA PRO A 187 5.86 13.28 -11.93
C PRO A 187 7.02 12.37 -11.52
N PHE A 188 8.11 12.42 -12.25
CA PHE A 188 9.24 11.54 -12.02
C PHE A 188 10.46 12.33 -11.55
N ASN A 189 10.95 11.97 -10.36
CA ASN A 189 12.15 12.52 -9.75
C ASN A 189 12.95 11.42 -9.05
N THR A 190 14.26 11.54 -9.10
CA THR A 190 15.20 10.70 -8.35
C THR A 190 16.04 11.57 -7.40
N GLU A 191 17.02 10.98 -6.73
CA GLU A 191 17.99 11.72 -5.90
C GLU A 191 18.87 12.68 -6.68
N ASN A 192 18.90 12.57 -8.01
CA ASN A 192 19.78 13.38 -8.86
C ASN A 192 19.21 14.78 -9.19
N GLU A 193 17.90 14.94 -9.12
CA GLU A 193 17.26 16.24 -9.32
C GLU A 193 17.29 17.06 -8.04
N ALA A 194 17.36 18.38 -8.16
CA ALA A 194 17.32 19.29 -7.02
C ALA A 194 16.01 19.20 -6.25
N VAL A 195 16.05 19.44 -4.95
CA VAL A 195 14.85 19.48 -4.10
C VAL A 195 13.93 20.62 -4.55
N GLY A 196 12.63 20.36 -4.62
CA GLY A 196 11.62 21.35 -5.00
C GLY A 196 11.44 21.53 -6.51
N VAL A 197 12.19 20.83 -7.35
CA VAL A 197 11.99 20.85 -8.80
C VAL A 197 10.80 19.98 -9.19
N ALA A 198 9.87 20.53 -9.96
CA ALA A 198 8.76 19.81 -10.53
C ALA A 198 9.26 18.84 -11.63
N GLY A 199 9.17 17.52 -11.36
CA GLY A 199 9.60 16.50 -12.31
C GLY A 199 8.74 16.45 -13.58
N PRO A 200 9.28 15.91 -14.69
CA PRO A 200 8.50 15.64 -15.90
C PRO A 200 7.43 14.57 -15.62
N GLU A 201 6.32 14.62 -16.35
CA GLU A 201 5.32 13.55 -16.29
C GLU A 201 5.85 12.30 -17.00
N TYR A 202 5.90 11.18 -16.29
CA TYR A 202 6.14 9.85 -16.87
C TYR A 202 4.80 9.14 -17.06
N ASN A 203 4.59 8.60 -18.26
CA ASN A 203 3.46 7.74 -18.58
C ASN A 203 3.67 6.31 -18.05
N ARG A 204 2.63 5.47 -18.20
CA ARG A 204 2.65 4.07 -17.72
C ARG A 204 3.83 3.25 -18.25
N GLN A 205 4.16 3.39 -19.53
CA GLN A 205 5.27 2.65 -20.14
C GLN A 205 6.61 3.07 -19.54
N GLN A 206 6.83 4.36 -19.34
CA GLN A 206 8.06 4.90 -18.75
C GLN A 206 8.21 4.45 -17.29
N LEU A 207 7.12 4.55 -16.51
CA LEU A 207 7.09 4.07 -15.11
C LEU A 207 7.33 2.56 -15.05
N PHE A 208 6.68 1.77 -15.92
CA PHE A 208 6.88 0.32 -15.98
C PHE A 208 8.35 -0.03 -16.22
N THR A 209 8.98 0.60 -17.20
CA THR A 209 10.40 0.37 -17.54
C THR A 209 11.31 0.73 -16.37
N TYR A 210 11.05 1.86 -15.70
CA TYR A 210 11.83 2.28 -14.53
C TYR A 210 11.68 1.28 -13.37
N ILE A 211 10.46 0.91 -13.00
CA ILE A 211 10.17 -0.02 -11.90
C ILE A 211 10.81 -1.39 -12.18
N GLU A 212 10.66 -1.89 -13.41
CA GLU A 212 11.26 -3.17 -13.83
C GLU A 212 12.77 -3.15 -13.65
N SER A 213 13.45 -2.11 -14.17
CA SER A 213 14.90 -1.99 -14.08
C SER A 213 15.40 -1.86 -12.64
N GLU A 214 14.75 -1.04 -11.82
CA GLU A 214 15.12 -0.85 -10.40
C GLU A 214 14.91 -2.14 -9.60
N MET A 215 13.74 -2.78 -9.72
CA MET A 215 13.45 -3.99 -8.96
C MET A 215 14.33 -5.17 -9.35
N LEU A 216 14.68 -5.32 -10.63
CA LEU A 216 15.64 -6.33 -11.09
C LEU A 216 17.04 -6.06 -10.55
N ALA A 217 17.47 -4.80 -10.49
CA ALA A 217 18.78 -4.41 -9.96
C ALA A 217 18.88 -4.67 -8.45
N VAL A 218 17.93 -4.16 -7.66
CA VAL A 218 17.95 -4.32 -6.19
C VAL A 218 17.78 -5.78 -5.77
N ALA A 219 17.06 -6.61 -6.54
CA ALA A 219 16.92 -8.04 -6.27
C ALA A 219 18.26 -8.81 -6.34
N GLN A 220 19.31 -8.24 -6.95
CA GLN A 220 20.64 -8.87 -6.94
C GLN A 220 21.35 -8.65 -5.59
N THR A 221 21.13 -7.51 -4.95
CA THR A 221 21.93 -6.99 -3.83
C THR A 221 21.20 -7.05 -2.49
N LEU A 222 19.87 -6.92 -2.45
CA LEU A 222 19.08 -7.05 -1.23
C LEU A 222 19.37 -8.38 -0.52
N LYS A 223 19.17 -8.42 0.79
CA LYS A 223 19.30 -9.63 1.60
C LYS A 223 18.43 -10.76 1.04
N ALA A 224 18.87 -11.98 1.26
CA ALA A 224 18.09 -13.17 0.87
C ALA A 224 16.72 -13.18 1.58
N PRO A 225 15.72 -13.86 1.02
CA PRO A 225 14.39 -13.95 1.63
C PRO A 225 14.48 -14.37 3.08
N ARG A 226 13.72 -13.72 3.97
CA ARG A 226 13.62 -14.02 5.41
C ARG A 226 14.91 -13.83 6.21
N THR A 227 15.95 -13.18 5.66
CA THR A 227 17.23 -12.94 6.37
C THR A 227 17.40 -11.49 6.81
N ASN A 228 16.48 -10.60 6.42
CA ASN A 228 16.43 -9.24 6.93
C ASN A 228 15.64 -9.17 8.26
N GLU A 229 15.72 -8.04 8.96
CA GLU A 229 14.85 -7.76 10.08
C GLU A 229 13.38 -7.75 9.62
N TYR A 230 12.46 -8.24 10.46
CA TYR A 230 11.04 -8.24 10.14
C TYR A 230 10.54 -6.83 9.77
N GLY A 231 9.68 -6.75 8.75
CA GLY A 231 9.17 -5.50 8.23
C GLY A 231 10.11 -4.73 7.31
N ARG A 232 11.34 -5.22 7.10
CA ARG A 232 12.28 -4.66 6.13
C ARG A 232 12.25 -5.45 4.83
N VAL A 233 12.40 -4.74 3.70
CA VAL A 233 12.39 -5.36 2.37
C VAL A 233 13.62 -6.25 2.15
N ASP A 234 13.40 -7.32 1.40
CA ASP A 234 14.40 -8.28 0.96
C ASP A 234 14.17 -8.65 -0.51
N LYS A 235 14.87 -9.65 -1.03
CA LYS A 235 14.71 -10.09 -2.43
C LYS A 235 13.29 -10.53 -2.74
N ALA A 236 12.57 -11.14 -1.80
CA ALA A 236 11.20 -11.60 -2.04
C ALA A 236 10.24 -10.42 -2.22
N PHE A 237 10.43 -9.30 -1.52
CA PHE A 237 9.68 -8.07 -1.78
C PHE A 237 9.84 -7.60 -3.23
N ALA A 238 11.07 -7.52 -3.73
CA ALA A 238 11.32 -7.10 -5.10
C ALA A 238 10.68 -8.06 -6.13
N TRP A 239 10.78 -9.37 -5.89
CA TRP A 239 10.12 -10.38 -6.74
C TRP A 239 8.60 -10.30 -6.69
N MET A 240 8.00 -9.98 -5.54
CA MET A 240 6.55 -9.77 -5.43
C MET A 240 6.07 -8.57 -6.23
N VAL A 241 6.76 -7.43 -6.15
CA VAL A 241 6.43 -6.25 -6.96
C VAL A 241 6.53 -6.57 -8.45
N LEU A 242 7.61 -7.25 -8.88
CA LEU A 242 7.78 -7.69 -10.26
C LEU A 242 6.68 -8.68 -10.68
N ALA A 243 6.34 -9.67 -9.86
CA ALA A 243 5.30 -10.65 -10.16
C ALA A 243 3.94 -9.97 -10.39
N LYS A 244 3.53 -9.08 -9.48
CA LYS A 244 2.29 -8.30 -9.62
C LYS A 244 2.30 -7.40 -10.84
N MET A 245 3.42 -6.75 -11.13
CA MET A 245 3.59 -5.89 -12.28
C MET A 245 3.50 -6.70 -13.59
N TYR A 246 4.15 -7.85 -13.68
CA TYR A 246 4.12 -8.73 -14.85
C TYR A 246 2.75 -9.38 -15.08
N LEU A 247 2.08 -9.80 -14.00
CA LEU A 247 0.71 -10.32 -14.08
C LEU A 247 -0.26 -9.31 -14.72
N ASN A 248 -0.05 -8.01 -14.41
CA ASN A 248 -0.88 -6.92 -14.91
C ASN A 248 -0.31 -6.21 -16.15
N ALA A 249 0.76 -6.72 -16.78
CA ALA A 249 1.45 -6.04 -17.87
C ALA A 249 0.56 -5.79 -19.11
N GLU A 250 -0.39 -6.68 -19.40
CA GLU A 250 -1.37 -6.44 -20.47
C GLU A 250 -2.25 -5.20 -20.18
N VAL A 251 -2.63 -4.98 -18.92
CA VAL A 251 -3.40 -3.80 -18.50
C VAL A 251 -2.54 -2.54 -18.54
N TYR A 252 -1.27 -2.65 -18.12
CA TYR A 252 -0.42 -1.47 -17.97
C TYR A 252 0.21 -1.00 -19.28
N VAL A 253 0.72 -1.94 -20.07
CA VAL A 253 1.55 -1.64 -21.25
C VAL A 253 1.19 -2.49 -22.49
N GLY A 254 0.09 -3.24 -22.44
CA GLY A 254 -0.38 -4.06 -23.58
C GLY A 254 0.54 -5.24 -23.91
N GLN A 255 1.37 -5.71 -22.97
CA GLN A 255 2.34 -6.77 -23.19
C GLN A 255 2.01 -8.00 -22.34
N ASN A 256 2.13 -9.19 -22.94
CA ASN A 256 2.11 -10.45 -22.20
C ASN A 256 3.48 -10.66 -21.52
N LYS A 257 3.48 -10.75 -20.18
CA LYS A 257 4.67 -11.05 -19.36
C LYS A 257 4.39 -12.17 -18.34
N TYR A 258 3.53 -13.13 -18.69
CA TYR A 258 3.15 -14.21 -17.77
C TYR A 258 4.31 -15.14 -17.43
N ASP A 259 5.23 -15.39 -18.36
CA ASP A 259 6.45 -16.18 -18.10
C ASP A 259 7.36 -15.50 -17.08
N GLN A 260 7.52 -14.19 -17.18
CA GLN A 260 8.29 -13.41 -16.20
C GLN A 260 7.60 -13.43 -14.83
N CYS A 261 6.27 -13.33 -14.79
CA CYS A 261 5.50 -13.47 -13.55
C CYS A 261 5.75 -14.83 -12.88
N VAL A 262 5.66 -15.92 -13.63
CA VAL A 262 5.93 -17.29 -13.14
C VAL A 262 7.34 -17.41 -12.60
N THR A 263 8.32 -16.81 -13.27
CA THR A 263 9.72 -16.81 -12.81
C THR A 263 9.83 -16.14 -11.43
N MET A 264 9.18 -14.98 -11.25
CA MET A 264 9.19 -14.29 -9.96
C MET A 264 8.42 -15.08 -8.87
N CYS A 265 7.28 -15.68 -9.22
CA CYS A 265 6.56 -16.57 -8.31
C CYS A 265 7.43 -17.74 -7.84
N ASN A 266 8.14 -18.40 -8.76
CA ASN A 266 9.04 -19.50 -8.41
C ASN A 266 10.19 -19.07 -7.50
N ASN A 267 10.74 -17.85 -7.71
CA ASN A 267 11.76 -17.30 -6.83
C ASN A 267 11.23 -17.11 -5.41
N VAL A 268 10.02 -16.57 -5.26
CA VAL A 268 9.38 -16.40 -3.94
C VAL A 268 9.10 -17.75 -3.28
N ILE A 269 8.54 -18.71 -4.02
CA ILE A 269 8.24 -20.07 -3.53
C ILE A 269 9.54 -20.75 -3.06
N GLY A 270 10.64 -20.59 -3.80
CA GLY A 270 11.96 -21.07 -3.40
C GLY A 270 12.58 -20.31 -2.22
N GLY A 271 11.99 -19.20 -1.80
CA GLY A 271 12.48 -18.33 -0.71
C GLY A 271 12.23 -18.84 0.71
N GLY A 272 11.64 -20.03 0.88
CA GLY A 272 11.44 -20.65 2.19
C GLY A 272 10.18 -20.19 2.93
N TYR A 273 9.22 -19.59 2.23
CA TYR A 273 7.89 -19.32 2.75
C TYR A 273 7.02 -20.58 2.69
N THR A 274 6.14 -20.76 3.68
CA THR A 274 5.19 -21.88 3.73
C THR A 274 3.80 -21.35 4.08
N LEU A 275 2.76 -22.02 3.59
CA LEU A 275 1.40 -21.67 4.01
C LEU A 275 1.26 -21.83 5.51
N GLU A 276 0.64 -20.85 6.15
CA GLU A 276 0.25 -20.93 7.56
C GLU A 276 -0.82 -22.00 7.71
N ALA A 277 -0.64 -22.92 8.66
CA ALA A 277 -1.52 -24.06 8.82
C ALA A 277 -2.96 -23.65 9.15
N ASN A 278 -3.13 -22.63 10.00
CA ASN A 278 -4.42 -22.01 10.28
C ASN A 278 -4.50 -20.69 9.50
N TYR A 279 -5.45 -20.60 8.56
CA TYR A 279 -5.65 -19.41 7.74
C TYR A 279 -5.74 -18.12 8.55
N LEU A 280 -6.44 -18.14 9.68
CA LEU A 280 -6.71 -16.95 10.48
C LEU A 280 -5.50 -16.44 11.24
N HIS A 281 -4.45 -17.23 11.44
CA HIS A 281 -3.20 -16.76 12.04
C HIS A 281 -2.49 -15.68 11.20
N ASN A 282 -2.79 -15.62 9.91
CA ASN A 282 -2.31 -14.51 9.05
C ASN A 282 -2.92 -13.14 9.42
N PHE A 283 -3.94 -13.10 10.28
CA PHE A 283 -4.74 -11.91 10.57
C PHE A 283 -4.92 -11.67 12.08
N THR A 284 -4.08 -12.25 12.92
CA THR A 284 -4.04 -12.08 14.38
C THR A 284 -3.00 -11.04 14.80
N ALA A 285 -3.02 -10.61 16.07
CA ALA A 285 -2.10 -9.62 16.62
C ALA A 285 -0.62 -10.06 16.61
N ASP A 286 -0.37 -11.35 16.47
CA ASP A 286 0.97 -11.98 16.38
C ASP A 286 1.27 -12.52 14.97
N ASN A 287 0.62 -12.00 13.93
CA ASN A 287 0.80 -12.45 12.55
C ASN A 287 2.20 -12.16 11.98
N ASN A 288 3.01 -11.36 12.67
CA ASN A 288 4.43 -11.21 12.39
C ASN A 288 5.21 -12.53 12.54
N THR A 289 4.63 -13.54 13.19
CA THR A 289 5.21 -14.90 13.33
C THR A 289 4.79 -15.83 12.19
N SER A 290 3.82 -15.45 11.35
CA SER A 290 3.34 -16.28 10.24
C SER A 290 4.44 -16.56 9.23
N THR A 291 4.56 -17.84 8.85
CA THR A 291 5.51 -18.31 7.85
C THR A 291 5.13 -17.94 6.41
N GLU A 292 3.91 -17.43 6.23
CA GLU A 292 3.34 -17.05 4.94
C GLU A 292 3.65 -15.58 4.57
N MET A 293 3.93 -14.71 5.57
CA MET A 293 4.16 -13.28 5.36
C MET A 293 5.47 -13.00 4.63
N ILE A 294 5.36 -12.22 3.54
CA ILE A 294 6.50 -11.75 2.74
C ILE A 294 6.81 -10.30 3.07
N PHE A 295 5.79 -9.45 3.11
CA PHE A 295 5.91 -8.06 3.52
C PHE A 295 4.61 -7.52 4.08
N THR A 296 4.69 -6.80 5.19
CA THR A 296 3.54 -6.23 5.91
C THR A 296 3.69 -4.72 6.12
N LEU A 297 2.56 -4.03 6.23
CA LEU A 297 2.54 -2.71 6.86
C LEU A 297 2.40 -2.93 8.35
N GLN A 298 3.43 -2.55 9.09
CA GLN A 298 3.51 -2.81 10.52
C GLN A 298 2.53 -1.94 11.30
N SER A 299 1.92 -2.54 12.31
CA SER A 299 1.02 -1.90 13.27
C SER A 299 1.39 -2.34 14.68
N ASP A 300 1.39 -1.40 15.63
CA ASP A 300 1.71 -1.63 17.04
C ASP A 300 0.86 -0.68 17.87
N GLY A 301 0.10 -1.23 18.79
CA GLY A 301 -0.87 -0.49 19.61
C GLY A 301 -0.26 0.46 20.64
N LEU A 302 1.06 0.41 20.86
CA LEU A 302 1.76 1.24 21.85
C LEU A 302 2.63 2.31 21.21
N VAL A 303 3.46 1.95 20.24
CA VAL A 303 4.53 2.82 19.71
C VAL A 303 4.16 3.41 18.36
N THR A 304 3.81 2.58 17.39
CA THR A 304 3.47 3.01 16.04
C THR A 304 1.95 3.11 15.84
N GLN A 305 1.27 3.75 16.78
CA GLN A 305 -0.18 3.97 16.71
C GLN A 305 -0.55 4.70 15.44
N ASN A 306 -1.48 4.13 14.66
CA ASN A 306 -1.93 4.72 13.40
C ASN A 306 -3.37 4.31 13.05
N TYR A 307 -4.02 5.10 12.20
CA TYR A 307 -5.29 4.77 11.58
C TYR A 307 -5.09 4.01 10.26
N GLY A 308 -4.18 3.04 10.25
CA GLY A 308 -3.89 2.17 9.12
C GLY A 308 -5.01 1.18 8.81
N PRO A 309 -4.82 0.34 7.77
CA PRO A 309 -5.89 -0.52 7.26
C PRO A 309 -6.39 -1.50 8.32
N THR A 310 -5.52 -2.13 9.11
CA THR A 310 -5.93 -3.11 10.14
C THR A 310 -6.68 -2.46 11.29
N THR A 311 -6.27 -1.28 11.77
CA THR A 311 -7.02 -0.49 12.76
C THR A 311 -8.43 -0.18 12.25
N VAL A 312 -8.55 0.25 11.00
CA VAL A 312 -9.85 0.61 10.38
C VAL A 312 -10.72 -0.62 10.14
N ILE A 313 -10.14 -1.69 9.61
CA ILE A 313 -10.86 -2.94 9.34
C ILE A 313 -11.39 -3.53 10.65
N LEU A 314 -10.54 -3.71 11.64
CA LEU A 314 -10.89 -4.32 12.92
C LEU A 314 -11.96 -3.53 13.66
N ASN A 315 -11.78 -2.24 13.84
CA ASN A 315 -12.78 -1.41 14.50
C ASN A 315 -14.05 -1.23 13.65
N GLY A 316 -13.92 -1.18 12.31
CA GLY A 316 -15.05 -1.05 11.39
C GLY A 316 -15.92 -2.29 11.30
N GLN A 317 -15.35 -3.49 11.43
CA GLN A 317 -16.09 -4.75 11.35
C GLN A 317 -16.85 -5.09 12.63
N VAL A 318 -16.52 -4.50 13.79
CA VAL A 318 -17.08 -4.85 15.10
C VAL A 318 -17.95 -3.74 15.68
N GLY A 319 -18.72 -4.06 16.71
CA GLY A 319 -19.59 -3.13 17.45
C GLY A 319 -21.08 -3.31 17.15
N SER A 320 -21.44 -4.36 16.39
CA SER A 320 -22.82 -4.82 16.24
C SER A 320 -23.15 -5.96 17.22
N VAL A 321 -24.43 -6.34 17.31
CA VAL A 321 -24.86 -7.45 18.16
C VAL A 321 -24.25 -8.78 17.72
N GLU A 322 -24.07 -8.96 16.40
CA GLU A 322 -23.55 -10.17 15.80
C GLU A 322 -22.01 -10.25 15.87
N ASN A 323 -21.34 -9.11 16.05
CA ASN A 323 -19.88 -9.04 16.03
C ASN A 323 -19.36 -8.13 17.14
N ASN A 324 -19.10 -8.71 18.30
CA ASN A 324 -18.70 -7.98 19.51
C ASN A 324 -17.20 -7.66 19.50
N GLY A 325 -16.83 -6.42 19.87
CA GLY A 325 -15.46 -5.96 19.94
C GLY A 325 -14.57 -6.79 20.85
N SER A 326 -15.07 -7.28 21.99
CA SER A 326 -14.32 -8.14 22.92
C SER A 326 -13.89 -9.47 22.29
N THR A 327 -14.62 -9.98 21.32
CA THR A 327 -14.25 -11.19 20.55
C THR A 327 -12.99 -10.96 19.75
N PHE A 328 -12.79 -9.75 19.23
CA PHE A 328 -11.70 -9.38 18.34
C PHE A 328 -10.62 -8.49 19.01
N GLY A 329 -10.72 -8.24 20.32
CA GLY A 329 -9.72 -7.46 21.08
C GLY A 329 -9.73 -5.96 20.79
N VAL A 330 -10.86 -5.39 20.34
CA VAL A 330 -11.02 -3.95 20.05
C VAL A 330 -12.31 -3.38 20.64
N GLY A 331 -12.42 -2.03 20.70
CA GLY A 331 -13.65 -1.34 21.12
C GLY A 331 -14.74 -1.38 20.05
N GLY A 332 -14.35 -1.20 18.80
CA GLY A 332 -15.25 -1.19 17.64
C GLY A 332 -15.92 0.15 17.35
N TRP A 333 -16.34 0.33 16.08
CA TRP A 333 -17.02 1.53 15.57
C TRP A 333 -18.42 1.23 15.02
N GLY A 334 -19.21 0.45 15.77
CA GLY A 334 -20.62 0.23 15.47
C GLY A 334 -20.92 -0.61 14.22
N GLY A 335 -19.97 -1.42 13.72
CA GLY A 335 -20.19 -2.26 12.54
C GLY A 335 -20.27 -1.43 11.25
N ALA A 336 -19.36 -0.52 11.07
CA ALA A 336 -19.31 0.37 9.91
C ALA A 336 -19.06 -0.37 8.59
N LEU A 337 -18.21 -1.42 8.60
CA LEU A 337 -17.88 -2.23 7.43
C LEU A 337 -18.85 -3.42 7.30
N ARG A 338 -19.38 -3.60 6.09
CA ARG A 338 -20.28 -4.70 5.76
C ARG A 338 -19.96 -5.28 4.39
N LEU A 339 -20.29 -6.54 4.23
CA LEU A 339 -20.06 -7.29 2.99
C LEU A 339 -21.12 -6.96 1.95
N ARG A 340 -20.68 -6.77 0.71
CA ARG A 340 -21.60 -6.77 -0.42
C ARG A 340 -22.09 -8.18 -0.72
N LYS A 341 -23.34 -8.30 -1.20
CA LYS A 341 -23.95 -9.57 -1.58
C LYS A 341 -23.09 -10.39 -2.52
N GLN A 342 -22.49 -9.76 -3.51
CA GLN A 342 -21.66 -10.42 -4.52
C GLN A 342 -20.43 -11.11 -3.94
N PHE A 343 -19.86 -10.58 -2.86
CA PHE A 343 -18.80 -11.28 -2.12
C PHE A 343 -19.36 -12.47 -1.34
N VAL A 344 -20.46 -12.29 -0.62
CA VAL A 344 -21.10 -13.35 0.19
C VAL A 344 -21.48 -14.54 -0.68
N GLU A 345 -21.99 -14.32 -1.89
CA GLU A 345 -22.40 -15.34 -2.84
C GLU A 345 -21.26 -16.26 -3.28
N LYS A 346 -19.99 -15.80 -3.22
CA LYS A 346 -18.82 -16.64 -3.53
C LYS A 346 -18.60 -17.80 -2.57
N PHE A 347 -19.26 -17.76 -1.40
CA PHE A 347 -19.26 -18.80 -0.37
C PHE A 347 -20.61 -19.50 -0.22
N SER A 348 -21.53 -19.37 -1.19
CA SER A 348 -22.89 -19.89 -1.07
C SER A 348 -23.00 -21.39 -1.31
N ALA A 349 -22.09 -22.00 -2.07
CA ALA A 349 -22.11 -23.44 -2.32
C ALA A 349 -21.87 -24.25 -1.04
N ALA A 350 -22.51 -25.41 -0.93
CA ALA A 350 -22.40 -26.29 0.23
C ALA A 350 -20.94 -26.72 0.53
N SER A 351 -20.10 -26.82 -0.50
CA SER A 351 -18.68 -27.12 -0.39
C SER A 351 -17.87 -26.10 0.43
N PHE A 352 -18.41 -24.89 0.64
CA PHE A 352 -17.79 -23.87 1.49
C PHE A 352 -18.37 -23.82 2.92
N SER A 353 -19.13 -24.82 3.36
CA SER A 353 -19.69 -24.85 4.71
C SER A 353 -18.63 -24.97 5.81
N SER A 354 -17.52 -25.65 5.53
CA SER A 354 -16.37 -25.86 6.42
C SER A 354 -15.14 -25.02 6.05
N ASP A 355 -15.24 -24.12 5.08
CA ASP A 355 -14.12 -23.30 4.63
C ASP A 355 -13.79 -22.22 5.67
N GLU A 356 -12.64 -22.29 6.31
CA GLU A 356 -12.18 -21.36 7.36
C GLU A 356 -12.10 -19.91 6.88
N ARG A 357 -11.97 -19.67 5.56
CA ARG A 357 -11.96 -18.32 4.98
C ARG A 357 -13.37 -17.70 4.97
N LYS A 358 -14.41 -18.51 5.15
CA LYS A 358 -15.81 -18.08 5.28
C LYS A 358 -16.09 -17.48 6.66
N THR A 359 -15.43 -16.39 7.00
CA THR A 359 -15.61 -15.65 8.26
C THR A 359 -16.82 -14.72 8.24
N ILE A 360 -17.83 -15.03 7.41
CA ILE A 360 -19.05 -14.26 7.18
C ILE A 360 -20.02 -14.49 8.34
N ILE A 361 -20.47 -13.41 8.97
CA ILE A 361 -21.43 -13.43 10.09
C ILE A 361 -22.72 -12.78 9.61
N SER A 362 -23.78 -13.60 9.44
CA SER A 362 -25.07 -13.13 8.95
C SER A 362 -25.99 -12.63 10.07
N GLY A 363 -26.01 -13.31 11.22
CA GLY A 363 -26.97 -13.03 12.28
C GLY A 363 -28.40 -12.99 11.74
N SER A 364 -29.19 -12.01 12.17
CA SER A 364 -30.53 -11.70 11.68
C SER A 364 -30.57 -10.67 10.56
N ARG A 365 -29.43 -10.31 9.96
CA ARG A 365 -29.31 -9.24 8.96
C ARG A 365 -29.82 -9.65 7.60
N PRO A 366 -30.49 -8.78 6.84
CA PRO A 366 -30.71 -9.00 5.42
C PRO A 366 -29.38 -8.91 4.67
N ILE A 367 -29.18 -9.75 3.66
CA ILE A 367 -28.00 -9.70 2.79
C ILE A 367 -28.00 -8.44 1.92
N GLU A 368 -29.19 -7.97 1.53
CA GLU A 368 -29.37 -6.78 0.69
C GLU A 368 -29.12 -5.51 1.48
N ILE A 369 -28.36 -4.60 0.88
CA ILE A 369 -28.10 -3.25 1.42
C ILE A 369 -28.88 -2.27 0.55
N THR A 370 -30.09 -1.93 0.96
CA THR A 370 -30.97 -0.98 0.28
C THR A 370 -30.68 0.47 0.65
N ASN A 371 -30.08 0.68 1.83
CA ASN A 371 -29.60 1.99 2.28
C ASN A 371 -28.24 1.79 2.98
N ILE A 372 -27.21 2.40 2.45
CA ILE A 372 -25.83 2.27 2.96
C ILE A 372 -25.70 2.74 4.42
N ALA A 373 -26.39 3.80 4.81
CA ALA A 373 -26.32 4.35 6.18
C ALA A 373 -26.93 3.42 7.24
N LEU A 374 -27.74 2.42 6.84
CA LEU A 374 -28.37 1.48 7.77
C LEU A 374 -27.39 0.36 8.13
N GLN A 375 -26.75 0.47 9.28
CA GLN A 375 -25.76 -0.49 9.79
C GLN A 375 -26.30 -1.92 9.98
N GLY A 376 -27.59 -2.09 10.15
CA GLY A 376 -28.26 -3.38 10.29
C GLY A 376 -28.46 -4.16 8.98
N GLN A 377 -28.09 -3.60 7.82
CA GLN A 377 -28.19 -4.25 6.52
C GLN A 377 -26.81 -4.72 6.03
N GLY A 378 -26.76 -5.85 5.32
CA GLY A 378 -25.51 -6.48 4.90
C GLY A 378 -24.86 -7.29 6.02
N TYR A 379 -24.18 -8.37 5.68
CA TYR A 379 -23.47 -9.22 6.63
C TYR A 379 -22.16 -8.56 7.08
N VAL A 380 -21.61 -8.99 8.21
CA VAL A 380 -20.32 -8.53 8.73
C VAL A 380 -19.26 -9.60 8.56
N LEU A 381 -17.98 -9.23 8.71
CA LEU A 381 -16.84 -10.11 8.55
C LEU A 381 -16.12 -10.28 9.89
N GLY A 382 -15.52 -11.44 10.14
CA GLY A 382 -14.71 -11.75 11.30
C GLY A 382 -13.32 -12.28 10.95
N LYS A 383 -12.69 -11.73 9.89
CA LYS A 383 -11.39 -12.21 9.40
C LYS A 383 -10.22 -11.74 10.25
N PHE A 384 -10.17 -10.47 10.58
CA PHE A 384 -9.07 -9.86 11.34
C PHE A 384 -9.34 -9.87 12.84
N SER A 385 -8.31 -10.03 13.67
CA SER A 385 -8.38 -10.04 15.13
C SER A 385 -7.19 -9.30 15.74
N ASN A 386 -7.45 -8.45 16.73
CA ASN A 386 -6.44 -7.86 17.61
C ASN A 386 -6.20 -8.74 18.84
N LYS A 387 -6.36 -10.05 18.68
CA LYS A 387 -5.89 -11.06 19.61
C LYS A 387 -4.82 -11.90 18.95
N THR A 388 -3.90 -12.41 19.74
CA THR A 388 -2.90 -13.37 19.26
C THR A 388 -3.57 -14.68 18.82
N SER A 389 -2.84 -15.52 18.12
CA SER A 389 -3.25 -16.89 17.76
C SER A 389 -3.62 -17.74 18.97
N THR A 390 -3.15 -17.37 20.18
CA THR A 390 -3.48 -18.02 21.46
C THR A 390 -4.61 -17.31 22.21
N GLY A 391 -5.21 -16.25 21.66
CA GLY A 391 -6.36 -15.56 22.23
C GLY A 391 -6.03 -14.42 23.19
N VAL A 392 -4.76 -14.04 23.36
CA VAL A 392 -4.35 -12.90 24.19
C VAL A 392 -4.69 -11.61 23.45
N ALA A 393 -5.34 -10.64 24.12
CA ALA A 393 -5.69 -9.36 23.53
C ALA A 393 -4.43 -8.53 23.22
N GLY A 394 -4.46 -7.78 22.12
CA GLY A 394 -3.43 -6.81 21.77
C GLY A 394 -3.34 -5.66 22.78
N ALA A 395 -2.29 -4.88 22.65
CA ALA A 395 -1.88 -3.88 23.63
C ALA A 395 -2.87 -2.70 23.77
N ASN A 396 -3.67 -2.42 22.73
CA ASN A 396 -4.61 -1.29 22.73
C ASN A 396 -5.93 -1.69 22.04
N GLN A 397 -7.06 -1.19 22.53
CA GLN A 397 -8.39 -1.50 21.98
C GLN A 397 -8.78 -0.66 20.75
N THR A 398 -8.06 0.40 20.47
CA THR A 398 -8.29 1.27 19.30
C THR A 398 -7.23 1.01 18.24
N PHE A 399 -5.96 1.14 18.59
CA PHE A 399 -4.83 0.90 17.70
C PHE A 399 -4.37 -0.55 17.85
N VAL A 400 -4.35 -1.28 16.74
CA VAL A 400 -4.17 -2.72 16.76
C VAL A 400 -2.71 -3.12 16.56
N ASP A 401 -2.35 -4.31 17.06
CA ASP A 401 -1.03 -4.91 16.87
C ASP A 401 -0.97 -5.74 15.58
N THR A 402 -2.11 -5.98 14.93
CA THR A 402 -2.21 -6.81 13.73
C THR A 402 -1.64 -6.09 12.53
N ASP A 403 -0.57 -6.61 11.95
CA ASP A 403 0.03 -6.09 10.72
C ASP A 403 -0.88 -6.31 9.51
N PHE A 404 -0.83 -5.38 8.55
CA PHE A 404 -1.56 -5.55 7.30
C PHE A 404 -0.70 -6.31 6.28
N PRO A 405 -1.13 -7.51 5.82
CA PRO A 405 -0.38 -8.28 4.83
C PRO A 405 -0.46 -7.61 3.46
N LEU A 406 0.63 -7.01 2.99
CA LEU A 406 0.74 -6.53 1.61
C LEU A 406 1.08 -7.65 0.65
N PHE A 407 1.98 -8.54 1.06
CA PHE A 407 2.42 -9.68 0.26
C PHE A 407 2.51 -10.93 1.11
N ARG A 408 1.86 -12.00 0.69
CA ARG A 408 1.94 -13.33 1.31
C ARG A 408 1.87 -14.46 0.27
N LEU A 409 2.29 -15.65 0.65
CA LEU A 409 2.45 -16.81 -0.25
C LEU A 409 1.14 -17.22 -0.96
N GLY A 410 -0.01 -17.06 -0.31
CA GLY A 410 -1.31 -17.38 -0.93
C GLY A 410 -1.57 -16.62 -2.22
N ASP A 411 -1.17 -15.34 -2.32
CA ASP A 411 -1.24 -14.57 -3.57
C ASP A 411 -0.30 -15.13 -4.64
N VAL A 412 0.90 -15.55 -4.24
CA VAL A 412 1.90 -16.13 -5.18
C VAL A 412 1.37 -17.39 -5.86
N TYR A 413 0.72 -18.28 -5.10
CA TYR A 413 0.11 -19.50 -5.63
C TYR A 413 -0.99 -19.20 -6.65
N LEU A 414 -1.82 -18.20 -6.36
CA LEU A 414 -2.90 -17.79 -7.26
C LEU A 414 -2.40 -17.02 -8.48
N MET A 415 -1.32 -16.22 -8.35
CA MET A 415 -0.65 -15.57 -9.49
C MET A 415 -0.06 -16.62 -10.44
N TYR A 416 0.63 -17.64 -9.90
CA TYR A 416 1.15 -18.75 -10.71
C TYR A 416 0.01 -19.47 -11.45
N ALA A 417 -1.08 -19.81 -10.74
CA ALA A 417 -2.21 -20.52 -11.33
C ALA A 417 -2.89 -19.70 -12.44
N GLU A 418 -3.01 -18.39 -12.26
CA GLU A 418 -3.55 -17.49 -13.28
C GLU A 418 -2.64 -17.44 -14.52
N CYS A 419 -1.33 -17.28 -14.33
CA CYS A 419 -0.36 -17.27 -15.44
C CYS A 419 -0.37 -18.59 -16.23
N ALA A 420 -0.40 -19.74 -15.55
CA ALA A 420 -0.53 -21.05 -16.19
C ALA A 420 -1.81 -21.13 -17.03
N LYS A 421 -2.94 -20.69 -16.50
CA LYS A 421 -4.22 -20.67 -17.21
C LYS A 421 -4.25 -19.69 -18.37
N ARG A 422 -3.47 -18.61 -18.30
CA ARG A 422 -3.30 -17.63 -19.40
C ARG A 422 -2.26 -18.04 -20.42
N GLY A 423 -1.63 -19.22 -20.27
CA GLY A 423 -0.72 -19.81 -21.25
C GLY A 423 0.75 -19.46 -21.08
N ALA A 424 1.21 -19.18 -19.86
CA ALA A 424 2.63 -19.07 -19.56
C ALA A 424 3.36 -20.37 -19.95
N ALA A 425 4.43 -20.26 -20.74
CA ALA A 425 5.16 -21.41 -21.27
C ALA A 425 5.99 -22.14 -20.21
N ASN A 426 6.43 -21.43 -19.17
CA ASN A 426 7.24 -21.97 -18.07
C ASN A 426 6.40 -22.39 -16.84
N ALA A 427 5.07 -22.48 -16.97
CA ALA A 427 4.15 -22.99 -15.96
C ALA A 427 3.45 -24.25 -16.43
N THR A 428 3.04 -25.12 -15.49
CA THR A 428 2.22 -26.30 -15.80
C THR A 428 0.85 -26.22 -15.13
N MET A 429 -0.17 -26.70 -15.83
CA MET A 429 -1.53 -26.77 -15.26
C MET A 429 -1.60 -27.72 -14.05
N SER A 430 -0.80 -28.79 -14.04
CA SER A 430 -0.72 -29.70 -12.90
C SER A 430 -0.23 -28.97 -11.63
N GLN A 431 0.85 -28.20 -11.75
CA GLN A 431 1.38 -27.42 -10.63
C GLN A 431 0.41 -26.32 -10.20
N ALA A 432 -0.27 -25.66 -11.14
CA ALA A 432 -1.29 -24.67 -10.86
C ALA A 432 -2.44 -25.25 -10.01
N VAL A 433 -2.94 -26.43 -10.39
CA VAL A 433 -3.97 -27.14 -9.62
C VAL A 433 -3.45 -27.52 -8.23
N THR A 434 -2.22 -27.99 -8.12
CA THR A 434 -1.58 -28.32 -6.84
C THR A 434 -1.57 -27.09 -5.92
N TYR A 435 -1.13 -25.94 -6.39
CA TYR A 435 -1.10 -24.72 -5.57
C TYR A 435 -2.49 -24.25 -5.13
N VAL A 436 -3.47 -24.31 -6.03
CA VAL A 436 -4.85 -23.96 -5.66
C VAL A 436 -5.41 -24.97 -4.65
N ASN A 437 -5.15 -26.27 -4.84
CA ASN A 437 -5.62 -27.30 -3.91
C ASN A 437 -4.96 -27.18 -2.54
N ASN A 438 -3.67 -26.82 -2.45
CA ASN A 438 -3.01 -26.55 -1.16
C ASN A 438 -3.76 -25.45 -0.36
N LEU A 439 -4.21 -24.38 -1.02
CA LEU A 439 -5.01 -23.33 -0.36
C LEU A 439 -6.36 -23.86 0.10
N ARG A 440 -7.01 -24.70 -0.71
CA ARG A 440 -8.33 -25.27 -0.41
C ARG A 440 -8.23 -26.34 0.69
N GLU A 441 -7.21 -27.17 0.66
CA GLU A 441 -6.92 -28.16 1.70
C GLU A 441 -6.68 -27.49 3.05
N ARG A 442 -5.84 -26.44 3.07
CA ARG A 442 -5.62 -25.62 4.27
C ARG A 442 -6.94 -25.04 4.80
N ALA A 443 -7.79 -24.50 3.91
CA ALA A 443 -9.04 -23.86 4.29
C ALA A 443 -10.14 -24.85 4.76
N ASN A 444 -10.06 -26.12 4.37
CA ASN A 444 -11.07 -27.13 4.71
C ASN A 444 -10.53 -28.23 5.64
N ASN A 445 -9.24 -28.23 5.93
CA ASN A 445 -8.55 -29.29 6.68
C ASN A 445 -8.71 -30.70 6.08
N ASN A 446 -8.98 -30.79 4.77
CA ASN A 446 -9.14 -32.04 4.04
C ASN A 446 -9.12 -31.79 2.51
N THR A 447 -9.11 -32.89 1.72
CA THR A 447 -9.02 -32.88 0.27
C THR A 447 -10.39 -32.95 -0.45
N SER A 448 -11.51 -32.95 0.26
CA SER A 448 -12.86 -33.18 -0.33
C SER A 448 -13.29 -32.08 -1.32
N ASN A 449 -12.71 -30.88 -1.17
CA ASN A 449 -13.00 -29.72 -2.01
C ASN A 449 -11.91 -29.47 -3.05
N ASN A 450 -11.01 -30.43 -3.31
CA ASN A 450 -9.99 -30.31 -4.35
C ASN A 450 -10.63 -30.22 -5.73
N ILE A 451 -9.98 -29.43 -6.59
CA ILE A 451 -10.39 -29.25 -7.99
C ILE A 451 -9.50 -30.04 -8.94
N SER A 452 -10.03 -30.32 -10.12
CA SER A 452 -9.29 -30.86 -11.24
C SER A 452 -8.79 -29.76 -12.20
N GLN A 453 -8.00 -30.11 -13.22
CA GLN A 453 -7.57 -29.16 -14.25
C GLN A 453 -8.73 -28.56 -15.05
N THR A 454 -9.81 -29.31 -15.22
CA THR A 454 -11.01 -28.84 -15.95
C THR A 454 -11.77 -27.79 -15.17
N ASP A 455 -11.73 -27.84 -13.84
CA ASP A 455 -12.39 -26.87 -12.95
C ASP A 455 -11.62 -25.55 -12.87
N LEU A 456 -10.30 -25.58 -13.12
CA LEU A 456 -9.44 -24.40 -13.05
C LEU A 456 -9.68 -23.49 -14.26
N THR A 457 -10.76 -22.72 -14.24
CA THR A 457 -11.07 -21.66 -15.22
C THR A 457 -10.60 -20.30 -14.74
N LEU A 458 -10.55 -19.29 -15.62
CA LEU A 458 -10.24 -17.92 -15.21
C LEU A 458 -11.30 -17.37 -14.24
N ASP A 459 -12.58 -17.59 -14.48
CA ASP A 459 -13.63 -17.15 -13.55
C ASP A 459 -13.51 -17.84 -12.18
N PHE A 460 -13.14 -19.14 -12.16
CA PHE A 460 -12.85 -19.83 -10.90
C PHE A 460 -11.68 -19.17 -10.15
N ILE A 461 -10.58 -18.85 -10.85
CA ILE A 461 -9.40 -18.20 -10.27
C ILE A 461 -9.77 -16.83 -9.71
N LEU A 462 -10.57 -16.03 -10.42
CA LEU A 462 -11.03 -14.73 -9.95
C LEU A 462 -11.84 -14.83 -8.64
N ASP A 463 -12.68 -15.85 -8.53
CA ASP A 463 -13.47 -16.10 -7.32
C ASP A 463 -12.60 -16.69 -6.19
N GLU A 464 -11.65 -17.58 -6.51
CA GLU A 464 -10.73 -18.14 -5.52
C GLU A 464 -9.79 -17.05 -4.98
N ARG A 465 -9.33 -16.11 -5.80
CA ARG A 465 -8.59 -14.92 -5.34
C ARG A 465 -9.44 -14.08 -4.39
N SER A 466 -10.71 -13.88 -4.66
CA SER A 466 -11.60 -13.15 -3.74
C SER A 466 -11.81 -13.92 -2.43
N ARG A 467 -11.99 -15.27 -2.46
CA ARG A 467 -12.11 -16.09 -1.25
C ARG A 467 -10.84 -16.06 -0.40
N GLU A 468 -9.70 -16.13 -1.03
CA GLU A 468 -8.40 -16.18 -0.34
C GLU A 468 -7.95 -14.81 0.16
N LEU A 469 -8.03 -13.77 -0.68
CA LEU A 469 -7.37 -12.48 -0.51
C LEU A 469 -8.34 -11.32 -0.18
N HIS A 470 -9.59 -11.61 0.20
CA HIS A 470 -10.55 -10.54 0.49
C HIS A 470 -10.03 -9.60 1.59
N TRP A 471 -10.28 -8.30 1.35
CA TRP A 471 -9.86 -7.21 2.22
C TRP A 471 -8.33 -7.03 2.40
N GLU A 472 -7.52 -7.60 1.47
CA GLU A 472 -6.05 -7.47 1.49
C GLU A 472 -5.51 -6.53 0.39
N GLY A 473 -6.34 -5.73 -0.26
CA GLY A 473 -5.87 -4.73 -1.23
C GLY A 473 -5.65 -5.25 -2.66
N HIS A 474 -6.31 -6.33 -3.08
CA HIS A 474 -6.10 -6.97 -4.39
C HIS A 474 -7.27 -6.81 -5.37
N ARG A 475 -8.51 -6.70 -4.86
CA ARG A 475 -9.72 -6.96 -5.65
C ARG A 475 -9.89 -6.05 -6.86
N ARG A 476 -9.59 -4.75 -6.75
CA ARG A 476 -9.72 -3.82 -7.88
C ARG A 476 -8.80 -4.19 -9.04
N GLN A 477 -7.52 -4.49 -8.77
CA GLN A 477 -6.58 -4.94 -9.79
C GLN A 477 -7.08 -6.21 -10.48
N ASP A 478 -7.60 -7.17 -9.70
CA ASP A 478 -8.15 -8.43 -10.24
C ASP A 478 -9.34 -8.16 -11.16
N LEU A 479 -10.32 -7.39 -10.72
CA LEU A 479 -11.51 -7.07 -11.53
C LEU A 479 -11.14 -6.32 -12.82
N ILE A 480 -10.15 -5.43 -12.79
CA ILE A 480 -9.65 -4.72 -13.98
C ILE A 480 -9.00 -5.70 -14.95
N ARG A 481 -8.12 -6.58 -14.47
CA ARG A 481 -7.38 -7.56 -15.28
C ARG A 481 -8.31 -8.59 -15.92
N PHE A 482 -9.40 -8.95 -15.24
CA PHE A 482 -10.42 -9.87 -15.75
C PHE A 482 -11.54 -9.17 -16.55
N ASN A 483 -11.41 -7.87 -16.84
CA ASN A 483 -12.41 -7.07 -17.56
C ASN A 483 -13.80 -7.08 -16.92
N LYS A 484 -13.86 -7.13 -15.59
CA LYS A 484 -15.09 -7.14 -14.78
C LYS A 484 -15.33 -5.80 -14.05
N TYR A 485 -14.35 -4.89 -14.01
CA TYR A 485 -14.45 -3.66 -13.21
C TYR A 485 -15.35 -2.61 -13.84
N VAL A 486 -15.10 -2.26 -15.10
CA VAL A 486 -15.86 -1.25 -15.86
C VAL A 486 -16.90 -1.90 -16.78
N GLY A 487 -17.75 -1.09 -17.38
CA GLY A 487 -18.86 -1.60 -18.20
C GLY A 487 -19.92 -2.31 -17.36
N GLY A 488 -20.83 -3.02 -18.02
CA GLY A 488 -22.00 -3.68 -17.43
C GLY A 488 -21.94 -5.20 -17.37
N SER A 489 -20.82 -5.83 -17.76
CA SER A 489 -20.69 -7.30 -17.76
C SER A 489 -20.69 -7.92 -16.36
N TYR A 490 -20.28 -7.15 -15.34
CA TYR A 490 -20.33 -7.52 -13.93
C TYR A 490 -20.68 -6.29 -13.10
N ASN A 491 -21.78 -6.36 -12.39
CA ASN A 491 -22.24 -5.30 -11.51
C ASN A 491 -22.34 -5.80 -10.06
N TRP A 492 -22.07 -4.93 -9.12
CA TRP A 492 -22.23 -5.16 -7.69
C TRP A 492 -23.08 -4.05 -7.07
N ALA A 493 -23.66 -4.32 -5.92
CA ALA A 493 -24.51 -3.37 -5.22
C ALA A 493 -23.82 -2.02 -5.04
N TRP A 494 -24.51 -0.95 -5.41
CA TRP A 494 -24.05 0.45 -5.33
C TRP A 494 -22.94 0.87 -6.33
N LYS A 495 -22.50 0.00 -7.24
CA LYS A 495 -21.66 0.40 -8.36
C LYS A 495 -22.39 1.44 -9.21
N GLY A 496 -21.71 2.55 -9.53
CA GLY A 496 -22.31 3.65 -10.31
C GLY A 496 -23.51 4.33 -9.62
N ASN A 497 -23.53 4.33 -8.28
CA ASN A 497 -24.57 4.92 -7.45
C ASN A 497 -25.98 4.32 -7.62
N SER A 498 -26.06 3.05 -7.94
CA SER A 498 -27.34 2.31 -8.03
C SER A 498 -27.34 1.11 -7.09
N SER A 499 -28.41 0.87 -6.35
CA SER A 499 -28.49 -0.24 -5.40
C SER A 499 -28.28 -1.61 -6.06
N SER A 500 -28.71 -1.78 -7.32
CA SER A 500 -28.45 -2.99 -8.12
C SER A 500 -27.11 -2.99 -8.84
N GLY A 501 -26.42 -1.84 -8.86
CA GLY A 501 -25.23 -1.62 -9.64
C GLY A 501 -25.51 -1.38 -11.13
N VAL A 502 -24.75 -0.48 -11.73
CA VAL A 502 -24.81 -0.15 -13.16
C VAL A 502 -23.43 -0.08 -13.76
N ALA A 503 -23.36 -0.06 -15.10
CA ALA A 503 -22.13 0.13 -15.84
C ALA A 503 -21.44 1.45 -15.45
N ILE A 504 -20.12 1.41 -15.28
CA ILE A 504 -19.29 2.61 -15.12
C ILE A 504 -18.36 2.77 -16.31
N PRO A 505 -18.02 4.03 -16.70
CA PRO A 505 -17.15 4.33 -17.83
C PRO A 505 -15.74 3.76 -17.71
N ASN A 506 -15.05 3.59 -18.84
CA ASN A 506 -13.74 2.96 -18.90
C ASN A 506 -12.64 3.75 -18.19
N HIS A 507 -12.76 5.08 -18.07
CA HIS A 507 -11.77 5.91 -17.38
C HIS A 507 -11.65 5.57 -15.88
N PHE A 508 -12.67 4.98 -15.25
CA PHE A 508 -12.60 4.52 -13.86
C PHE A 508 -11.56 3.40 -13.60
N LYS A 509 -10.94 2.84 -14.66
CA LYS A 509 -9.79 1.94 -14.51
C LYS A 509 -8.55 2.62 -13.91
N VAL A 510 -8.47 3.93 -13.96
CA VAL A 510 -7.46 4.76 -13.27
C VAL A 510 -8.16 5.83 -12.45
N PHE A 511 -7.50 6.29 -11.40
CA PHE A 511 -7.97 7.45 -10.65
C PHE A 511 -7.50 8.74 -11.33
N PRO A 512 -8.22 9.87 -11.13
CA PRO A 512 -7.77 11.18 -11.61
C PRO A 512 -6.48 11.60 -10.89
N ILE A 513 -5.64 12.36 -11.58
CA ILE A 513 -4.59 13.13 -10.90
C ILE A 513 -5.31 14.20 -10.05
N PRO A 514 -5.00 14.32 -8.76
CA PRO A 514 -5.67 15.29 -7.90
C PRO A 514 -5.51 16.72 -8.43
N SER A 515 -6.60 17.50 -8.40
CA SER A 515 -6.61 18.87 -8.92
C SER A 515 -5.52 19.75 -8.30
N ASN A 516 -5.29 19.59 -6.97
CA ASN A 516 -4.23 20.31 -6.25
C ASN A 516 -2.84 19.98 -6.80
N SER A 517 -2.61 18.73 -7.18
CA SER A 517 -1.32 18.29 -7.72
C SER A 517 -1.05 18.84 -9.12
N ILE A 518 -2.10 18.92 -9.98
CA ILE A 518 -1.99 19.56 -11.30
C ILE A 518 -1.70 21.06 -11.13
N SER A 519 -2.37 21.73 -10.20
CA SER A 519 -2.13 23.15 -9.93
C SER A 519 -0.72 23.44 -9.42
N ALA A 520 -0.13 22.50 -8.68
CA ALA A 520 1.22 22.64 -8.11
C ALA A 520 2.33 22.26 -9.09
N ASN A 521 2.07 21.43 -10.10
CA ASN A 521 3.05 20.99 -11.08
C ASN A 521 2.53 21.15 -12.51
N PRO A 522 2.98 22.17 -13.25
CA PRO A 522 2.51 22.46 -14.61
C PRO A 522 2.88 21.40 -15.65
N ASN A 523 3.77 20.46 -15.31
CA ASN A 523 4.13 19.36 -16.21
C ASN A 523 3.08 18.22 -16.20
N LEU A 524 2.12 18.26 -15.26
CA LEU A 524 1.11 17.21 -15.14
C LEU A 524 -0.11 17.50 -16.00
N THR A 525 -0.67 16.44 -16.54
CA THR A 525 -1.93 16.46 -17.30
C THR A 525 -2.97 15.55 -16.64
N GLN A 526 -4.26 15.88 -16.79
CA GLN A 526 -5.32 15.03 -16.25
C GLN A 526 -5.48 13.75 -17.07
N ASN A 527 -5.95 12.68 -16.43
CA ASN A 527 -6.37 11.45 -17.10
C ASN A 527 -7.64 11.72 -17.93
N THR A 528 -7.69 11.17 -19.13
CA THR A 528 -8.84 11.31 -20.03
C THR A 528 -10.13 10.83 -19.35
N GLY A 529 -11.15 11.67 -19.36
CA GLY A 529 -12.46 11.39 -18.77
C GLY A 529 -12.71 12.09 -17.42
N TYR A 530 -11.68 12.77 -16.85
CA TYR A 530 -11.78 13.54 -15.61
C TYR A 530 -11.63 15.03 -15.83
#